data_e6ddbb911593c325363d1de76250753e
#
_entry.id   e6ddbb911593c325363d1de76250753e
#
_cell.length_a   1.000
_cell.length_b   1.000
_cell.length_c   1.000
_cell.angle_alpha   90.00
_cell.angle_beta   90.00
_cell.angle_gamma   90.00
#
_symmetry.space_group_name_H-M   'P 1'
#
loop_
_entity.id
_entity.type
_entity.pdbx_description
1 polymer ?
#
loop_
_entity_poly.entity_id
_entity_poly.type
_entity_poly.pdbx_seq_one_letter_code
_entity_poly.pdbx_strand_id
1 'polypeptide(L)'
;MRSDHHPQPIGGKAPRRPRIAIIGSGISGLAAAHTLQGLADITLLEAGAYFGGHTHTVDMTLPDAQGLPVTFGVDTGFLVLNERTYPNLLALFAQLGVPVAKSDMSFSVQAPGAAPDGSALEWSGSSLATVFAQRRNLGNPRFWRMLRDIVRFNRITTRLAQRGEDLAPGSPLLQPLGDFLRAQKFSDEFRDWYFLPMMGCIWSCPTDQMLRFPVATMVRFCHNHGLIQITNRPQWYTVAGGARQYVEKIVAGIADKRLNTPVQQVLRDAEGVRVVTEGRVERFDAVVMACHSDQALAILGDAATADERAVLGAIRYQPNRAVLHTDASVLPGERKAWAAWNYERAPSADKESARVCLHYWLNQLQPLPVQQPVVVSLNPQNPIDPALVHGEFEYAHPVFDLAAIRAQARVPALQGRQHTYFAGAWMGYGFHEDGLKAGLHAARALIDAHGLVPASSEAAARRAALPGVFA
;
A
#
# COMPACT_ATOMS: atom_id res chain seq x y z
N MET A 1 0.16 -77.08 -12.58
CA MET A 1 -0.28 -75.79 -13.10
C MET A 1 -0.64 -74.91 -11.95
N ARG A 2 0.22 -73.99 -11.60
CA ARG A 2 -0.06 -72.94 -10.61
C ARG A 2 -0.35 -71.64 -11.39
N SER A 3 -1.56 -71.13 -11.23
CA SER A 3 -1.99 -69.89 -11.87
C SER A 3 -1.47 -68.71 -11.04
N ASP A 4 -0.49 -67.97 -11.62
CA ASP A 4 -0.03 -66.67 -11.07
C ASP A 4 -1.11 -65.61 -11.30
N HIS A 5 -1.84 -65.27 -10.25
CA HIS A 5 -2.66 -64.07 -10.20
C HIS A 5 -1.76 -62.86 -9.84
N HIS A 6 -1.35 -62.10 -10.84
CA HIS A 6 -0.84 -60.73 -10.63
C HIS A 6 -2.02 -59.82 -10.30
N PRO A 7 -1.96 -59.11 -9.14
CA PRO A 7 -2.94 -58.08 -8.85
C PRO A 7 -2.69 -56.88 -9.80
N GLN A 8 -3.70 -56.53 -10.58
CA GLN A 8 -3.67 -55.31 -11.36
C GLN A 8 -3.61 -54.08 -10.38
N PRO A 9 -2.81 -53.01 -10.66
CA PRO A 9 -2.78 -51.85 -9.88
C PRO A 9 -4.15 -51.14 -9.95
N ILE A 10 -4.80 -50.95 -8.82
CA ILE A 10 -6.01 -50.14 -8.68
C ILE A 10 -5.62 -48.75 -9.14
N GLY A 11 -6.07 -48.34 -10.30
CA GLY A 11 -5.91 -46.96 -10.83
C GLY A 11 -6.65 -45.96 -9.95
N GLY A 12 -5.99 -45.53 -8.90
CA GLY A 12 -6.46 -44.38 -8.12
C GLY A 12 -6.46 -43.14 -9.03
N LYS A 13 -7.64 -42.57 -9.31
CA LYS A 13 -7.73 -41.24 -9.90
C LYS A 13 -6.83 -40.31 -9.12
N ALA A 14 -5.92 -39.60 -9.80
CA ALA A 14 -5.14 -38.54 -9.17
C ALA A 14 -6.09 -37.61 -8.39
N PRO A 15 -5.78 -37.25 -7.15
CA PRO A 15 -6.66 -36.40 -6.36
C PRO A 15 -6.97 -35.11 -7.12
N ARG A 16 -8.25 -34.78 -7.24
CA ARG A 16 -8.71 -33.57 -7.93
C ARG A 16 -8.08 -32.36 -7.25
N ARG A 17 -7.51 -31.43 -8.01
CA ARG A 17 -7.06 -30.15 -7.49
C ARG A 17 -8.26 -29.37 -6.95
N PRO A 18 -8.14 -28.72 -5.77
CA PRO A 18 -9.21 -27.89 -5.26
C PRO A 18 -9.42 -26.67 -6.16
N ARG A 19 -10.67 -26.28 -6.32
CA ARG A 19 -11.08 -25.06 -7.03
C ARG A 19 -11.09 -23.90 -6.05
N ILE A 20 -10.29 -22.88 -6.28
CA ILE A 20 -10.17 -21.73 -5.38
C ILE A 20 -10.57 -20.44 -6.12
N ALA A 21 -11.52 -19.72 -5.56
CA ALA A 21 -11.83 -18.37 -5.99
C ALA A 21 -10.92 -17.37 -5.27
N ILE A 22 -10.34 -16.41 -6.01
CA ILE A 22 -9.60 -15.28 -5.46
C ILE A 22 -10.33 -14.01 -5.88
N ILE A 23 -10.85 -13.25 -4.92
CA ILE A 23 -11.65 -12.05 -5.14
C ILE A 23 -10.80 -10.83 -4.88
N GLY A 24 -10.47 -10.10 -5.95
CA GLY A 24 -9.55 -8.97 -5.98
C GLY A 24 -8.16 -9.34 -6.48
N SER A 25 -7.65 -8.54 -7.42
CA SER A 25 -6.37 -8.73 -8.09
C SER A 25 -5.29 -7.75 -7.63
N GLY A 26 -5.46 -7.09 -6.48
CA GLY A 26 -4.39 -6.34 -5.84
C GLY A 26 -3.22 -7.25 -5.45
N ILE A 27 -2.13 -6.68 -4.92
CA ILE A 27 -0.93 -7.43 -4.56
C ILE A 27 -1.22 -8.65 -3.67
N SER A 28 -2.23 -8.57 -2.79
CA SER A 28 -2.61 -9.68 -1.91
C SER A 28 -3.21 -10.86 -2.69
N GLY A 29 -4.13 -10.58 -3.61
CA GLY A 29 -4.73 -11.61 -4.46
C GLY A 29 -3.72 -12.20 -5.44
N LEU A 30 -2.86 -11.36 -6.02
CA LEU A 30 -1.78 -11.80 -6.91
C LEU A 30 -0.76 -12.67 -6.18
N ALA A 31 -0.40 -12.34 -4.95
CA ALA A 31 0.49 -13.15 -4.11
C ALA A 31 -0.12 -14.52 -3.78
N ALA A 32 -1.39 -14.55 -3.41
CA ALA A 32 -2.12 -15.79 -3.17
C ALA A 32 -2.21 -16.64 -4.45
N ALA A 33 -2.59 -16.02 -5.57
CA ALA A 33 -2.68 -16.70 -6.87
C ALA A 33 -1.33 -17.27 -7.29
N HIS A 34 -0.25 -16.48 -7.25
CA HIS A 34 1.09 -16.93 -7.62
C HIS A 34 1.56 -18.13 -6.77
N THR A 35 1.28 -18.10 -5.47
CA THR A 35 1.65 -19.17 -4.53
C THR A 35 0.85 -20.45 -4.77
N LEU A 36 -0.40 -20.34 -5.16
CA LEU A 36 -1.31 -21.47 -5.42
C LEU A 36 -1.21 -22.03 -6.84
N GLN A 37 -0.52 -21.37 -7.77
CA GLN A 37 -0.32 -21.87 -9.11
C GLN A 37 0.30 -23.27 -9.11
N GLY A 38 -0.30 -24.19 -9.87
CA GLY A 38 0.11 -25.60 -9.93
C GLY A 38 -0.34 -26.46 -8.74
N LEU A 39 -0.90 -25.86 -7.68
CA LEU A 39 -1.45 -26.57 -6.51
C LEU A 39 -2.98 -26.63 -6.54
N ALA A 40 -3.63 -25.62 -7.09
CA ALA A 40 -5.08 -25.48 -7.16
C ALA A 40 -5.54 -25.00 -8.53
N ASP A 41 -6.81 -25.22 -8.86
CA ASP A 41 -7.48 -24.61 -10.00
C ASP A 41 -8.02 -23.24 -9.57
N ILE A 42 -7.33 -22.19 -9.99
CA ILE A 42 -7.58 -20.81 -9.55
C ILE A 42 -8.52 -20.10 -10.52
N THR A 43 -9.54 -19.43 -10.00
CA THR A 43 -10.31 -18.40 -10.70
C THR A 43 -10.03 -17.05 -10.02
N LEU A 44 -9.38 -16.12 -10.73
CA LEU A 44 -9.11 -14.77 -10.28
C LEU A 44 -10.21 -13.82 -10.78
N LEU A 45 -10.93 -13.19 -9.84
CA LEU A 45 -12.05 -12.30 -10.11
C LEU A 45 -11.69 -10.86 -9.74
N GLU A 46 -11.78 -9.95 -10.70
CA GLU A 46 -11.51 -8.53 -10.54
C GLU A 46 -12.72 -7.70 -10.97
N ALA A 47 -13.16 -6.80 -10.09
CA ALA A 47 -14.29 -5.91 -10.38
C ALA A 47 -13.94 -4.82 -11.38
N GLY A 48 -12.68 -4.37 -11.38
CA GLY A 48 -12.17 -3.32 -12.25
C GLY A 48 -11.84 -3.76 -13.66
N ALA A 49 -11.49 -2.79 -14.50
CA ALA A 49 -11.12 -2.98 -15.90
C ALA A 49 -9.65 -3.39 -16.10
N TYR A 50 -8.85 -3.51 -15.04
CA TYR A 50 -7.44 -3.92 -15.08
C TYR A 50 -7.09 -4.75 -13.84
N PHE A 51 -6.07 -5.59 -13.95
CA PHE A 51 -5.51 -6.32 -12.82
C PHE A 51 -4.44 -5.47 -12.13
N GLY A 52 -4.32 -5.60 -10.79
CA GLY A 52 -3.26 -4.97 -10.01
C GLY A 52 -3.74 -4.11 -8.84
N GLY A 53 -4.99 -3.67 -8.83
CA GLY A 53 -5.52 -2.78 -7.79
C GLY A 53 -4.74 -1.46 -7.74
N HIS A 54 -4.08 -1.15 -6.61
CA HIS A 54 -3.21 0.03 -6.49
C HIS A 54 -1.92 -0.05 -7.33
N THR A 55 -1.58 -1.19 -7.91
CA THR A 55 -0.55 -1.30 -8.95
C THR A 55 -1.18 -0.92 -10.28
N HIS A 56 -1.20 0.37 -10.54
CA HIS A 56 -1.83 0.93 -11.73
C HIS A 56 -0.83 1.77 -12.51
N THR A 57 -0.37 1.23 -13.63
CA THR A 57 0.51 1.91 -14.57
C THR A 57 -0.29 2.37 -15.79
N VAL A 58 -0.22 3.66 -16.09
CA VAL A 58 -0.89 4.33 -17.22
C VAL A 58 0.14 4.66 -18.28
N ASP A 59 -0.15 4.38 -19.55
CA ASP A 59 0.70 4.80 -20.66
C ASP A 59 0.45 6.27 -20.99
N MET A 60 1.54 7.05 -21.02
CA MET A 60 1.56 8.44 -21.47
C MET A 60 2.42 8.58 -22.69
N THR A 61 2.03 9.48 -23.61
CA THR A 61 2.84 9.86 -24.75
C THR A 61 3.14 11.37 -24.66
N LEU A 62 4.41 11.70 -24.49
CA LEU A 62 4.88 13.10 -24.40
C LEU A 62 6.13 13.26 -25.28
N PRO A 63 6.52 14.51 -25.65
CA PRO A 63 7.77 14.77 -26.36
C PRO A 63 8.98 14.49 -25.46
N ASP A 64 9.98 13.82 -26.00
CA ASP A 64 11.30 13.67 -25.39
C ASP A 64 12.13 14.96 -25.49
N ALA A 65 13.42 14.90 -25.09
CA ALA A 65 14.32 16.05 -25.16
C ALA A 65 14.59 16.54 -26.61
N GLN A 66 14.31 15.73 -27.62
CA GLN A 66 14.43 16.04 -29.04
C GLN A 66 13.11 16.51 -29.67
N GLY A 67 12.02 16.52 -28.89
CA GLY A 67 10.68 16.86 -29.36
C GLY A 67 9.93 15.71 -30.04
N LEU A 68 10.48 14.49 -30.01
CA LEU A 68 9.85 13.32 -30.59
C LEU A 68 8.88 12.65 -29.60
N PRO A 69 7.70 12.18 -30.06
CA PRO A 69 6.75 11.53 -29.16
C PRO A 69 7.32 10.19 -28.66
N VAL A 70 7.36 10.03 -27.33
CA VAL A 70 7.76 8.79 -26.66
C VAL A 70 6.63 8.32 -25.74
N THR A 71 6.31 7.02 -25.81
CA THR A 71 5.30 6.38 -24.93
C THR A 71 6.02 5.65 -23.80
N PHE A 72 5.54 5.86 -22.57
CA PHE A 72 6.13 5.26 -21.37
C PHE A 72 5.07 5.04 -20.29
N GLY A 73 5.33 4.07 -19.40
CA GLY A 73 4.43 3.75 -18.28
C GLY A 73 4.66 4.66 -17.07
N VAL A 74 3.57 5.15 -16.48
CA VAL A 74 3.56 6.01 -15.30
C VAL A 74 2.72 5.35 -14.22
N ASP A 75 3.29 5.11 -13.03
CA ASP A 75 2.58 4.52 -11.91
C ASP A 75 1.77 5.60 -11.17
N THR A 76 0.51 5.31 -10.89
CA THR A 76 -0.42 6.26 -10.25
C THR A 76 -0.81 5.87 -8.81
N GLY A 77 -0.44 4.67 -8.36
CA GLY A 77 -0.76 4.19 -7.01
C GLY A 77 0.48 3.68 -6.27
N PHE A 78 0.98 2.48 -6.58
CA PHE A 78 2.21 1.96 -5.99
C PHE A 78 3.44 2.55 -6.68
N LEU A 79 4.24 3.34 -5.96
CA LEU A 79 5.34 4.13 -6.52
C LEU A 79 6.72 3.63 -6.12
N VAL A 80 6.94 3.28 -4.84
CA VAL A 80 8.29 3.06 -4.31
C VAL A 80 8.35 1.88 -3.33
N LEU A 81 9.55 1.29 -3.24
CA LEU A 81 9.91 0.22 -2.30
C LEU A 81 11.36 0.42 -1.83
N ASN A 82 11.76 -0.27 -0.77
CA ASN A 82 13.15 -0.28 -0.32
C ASN A 82 13.56 -1.67 0.19
N GLU A 83 14.85 -1.92 0.26
CA GLU A 83 15.40 -3.23 0.64
C GLU A 83 15.18 -3.62 2.10
N ARG A 84 14.97 -2.63 3.00
CA ARG A 84 14.81 -2.89 4.43
C ARG A 84 13.41 -3.40 4.76
N THR A 85 12.37 -2.81 4.16
CA THR A 85 10.98 -3.05 4.55
C THR A 85 10.16 -3.78 3.49
N TYR A 86 10.75 -4.10 2.32
CA TYR A 86 10.09 -4.84 1.23
C TYR A 86 10.87 -6.10 0.79
N PRO A 87 11.35 -6.96 1.74
CA PRO A 87 12.18 -8.10 1.38
C PRO A 87 11.43 -9.14 0.54
N ASN A 88 10.15 -9.41 0.84
CA ASN A 88 9.38 -10.39 0.09
C ASN A 88 9.00 -9.87 -1.31
N LEU A 89 8.72 -8.59 -1.44
CA LEU A 89 8.42 -7.98 -2.74
C LEU A 89 9.65 -8.00 -3.65
N LEU A 90 10.83 -7.68 -3.12
CA LEU A 90 12.08 -7.79 -3.87
C LEU A 90 12.42 -9.23 -4.26
N ALA A 91 12.16 -10.21 -3.39
CA ALA A 91 12.32 -11.62 -3.71
C ALA A 91 11.36 -12.05 -4.83
N LEU A 92 10.09 -11.60 -4.78
CA LEU A 92 9.12 -11.84 -5.84
C LEU A 92 9.57 -11.21 -7.17
N PHE A 93 10.06 -9.97 -7.15
CA PHE A 93 10.56 -9.30 -8.36
C PHE A 93 11.77 -10.03 -8.96
N ALA A 94 12.71 -10.48 -8.11
CA ALA A 94 13.84 -11.28 -8.55
C ALA A 94 13.39 -12.60 -9.20
N GLN A 95 12.43 -13.30 -8.59
CA GLN A 95 11.86 -14.54 -9.14
C GLN A 95 11.17 -14.33 -10.49
N LEU A 96 10.45 -13.22 -10.64
CA LEU A 96 9.75 -12.87 -11.87
C LEU A 96 10.64 -12.20 -12.92
N GLY A 97 11.90 -11.87 -12.60
CA GLY A 97 12.78 -11.10 -13.47
C GLY A 97 12.23 -9.68 -13.75
N VAL A 98 11.71 -9.00 -12.72
CA VAL A 98 11.21 -7.63 -12.80
C VAL A 98 12.32 -6.66 -12.39
N PRO A 99 12.77 -5.77 -13.28
CA PRO A 99 13.85 -4.85 -12.96
C PRO A 99 13.37 -3.70 -12.08
N VAL A 100 14.25 -3.27 -11.15
CA VAL A 100 14.03 -2.08 -10.32
C VAL A 100 15.06 -1.02 -10.63
N ALA A 101 14.68 0.25 -10.51
CA ALA A 101 15.54 1.41 -10.66
C ALA A 101 15.62 2.19 -9.34
N LYS A 102 16.72 2.91 -9.11
CA LYS A 102 16.83 3.82 -7.96
C LYS A 102 15.79 4.92 -8.05
N SER A 103 15.20 5.24 -6.91
CA SER A 103 14.18 6.29 -6.75
C SER A 103 14.61 7.27 -5.68
N ASP A 104 14.03 8.46 -5.71
CA ASP A 104 14.16 9.51 -4.69
C ASP A 104 12.93 9.47 -3.77
N MET A 105 13.17 9.65 -2.46
CA MET A 105 12.14 9.76 -1.43
C MET A 105 12.24 11.10 -0.71
N SER A 106 12.53 12.15 -1.47
CA SER A 106 12.56 13.51 -0.96
C SER A 106 11.14 14.03 -0.69
N PHE A 107 11.06 14.94 0.26
CA PHE A 107 9.80 15.47 0.76
C PHE A 107 9.87 16.98 0.91
N SER A 108 8.81 17.67 0.51
CA SER A 108 8.64 19.11 0.68
C SER A 108 7.29 19.47 1.29
N VAL A 109 7.24 20.66 1.85
CA VAL A 109 6.02 21.25 2.41
C VAL A 109 5.78 22.62 1.80
N GLN A 110 4.56 22.83 1.38
CA GLN A 110 3.99 24.10 0.98
C GLN A 110 2.85 24.45 1.94
N ALA A 111 3.03 25.50 2.72
CA ALA A 111 2.05 25.95 3.72
C ALA A 111 1.59 27.38 3.41
N PRO A 112 0.47 27.56 2.68
CA PRO A 112 -0.09 28.87 2.34
C PRO A 112 -0.32 29.72 3.60
N GLY A 113 0.05 31.01 3.55
CA GLY A 113 -0.14 31.96 4.63
C GLY A 113 0.71 31.75 5.88
N ALA A 114 1.67 30.82 5.87
CA ALA A 114 2.47 30.49 7.05
C ALA A 114 3.76 31.32 7.18
N ALA A 115 4.21 31.97 6.14
CA ALA A 115 5.35 32.86 6.20
C ALA A 115 5.02 34.17 6.94
N PRO A 116 6.01 34.86 7.56
CA PRO A 116 5.78 36.10 8.29
C PRO A 116 5.13 37.23 7.48
N ASP A 117 5.35 37.26 6.18
CA ASP A 117 4.77 38.22 5.24
C ASP A 117 3.40 37.79 4.66
N GLY A 118 2.81 36.71 5.19
CA GLY A 118 1.53 36.17 4.72
C GLY A 118 1.62 35.32 3.43
N SER A 119 2.80 35.16 2.85
CA SER A 119 3.00 34.28 1.69
C SER A 119 3.11 32.80 2.10
N ALA A 120 3.28 31.90 1.15
CA ALA A 120 3.50 30.49 1.44
C ALA A 120 4.88 30.23 2.05
N LEU A 121 4.92 29.41 3.10
CA LEU A 121 6.16 28.82 3.60
C LEU A 121 6.46 27.56 2.77
N GLU A 122 7.64 27.52 2.15
CA GLU A 122 8.08 26.40 1.30
C GLU A 122 9.48 25.95 1.72
N TRP A 123 9.66 24.65 1.85
CA TRP A 123 10.94 24.03 2.19
C TRP A 123 10.95 22.55 1.88
N SER A 124 12.15 21.95 1.75
CA SER A 124 12.33 20.51 1.59
C SER A 124 13.44 19.99 2.50
N GLY A 125 13.30 18.77 2.97
CA GLY A 125 14.22 18.12 3.92
C GLY A 125 15.45 17.46 3.30
N SER A 126 15.73 17.66 2.01
CA SER A 126 16.76 16.91 1.28
C SER A 126 18.19 17.38 1.58
N SER A 127 18.40 18.66 1.81
CA SER A 127 19.70 19.28 2.11
C SER A 127 19.52 20.61 2.83
N LEU A 128 20.59 21.16 3.40
CA LEU A 128 20.54 22.51 3.99
C LEU A 128 20.12 23.58 2.97
N ALA A 129 20.52 23.43 1.71
CA ALA A 129 20.14 24.36 0.64
C ALA A 129 18.64 24.31 0.34
N THR A 130 17.99 23.14 0.48
CA THR A 130 16.56 22.97 0.26
C THR A 130 15.74 23.28 1.51
N VAL A 131 16.28 23.06 2.70
CA VAL A 131 15.68 23.49 3.98
C VAL A 131 15.54 25.02 3.99
N PHE A 132 16.54 25.73 3.51
CA PHE A 132 16.53 27.19 3.35
C PHE A 132 16.33 27.62 1.90
N ALA A 133 15.51 26.89 1.14
CA ALA A 133 15.14 27.25 -0.23
C ALA A 133 14.63 28.70 -0.28
N GLN A 134 13.76 29.06 0.65
CA GLN A 134 13.37 30.45 0.92
C GLN A 134 14.34 31.05 1.95
N ARG A 135 15.29 31.88 1.50
CA ARG A 135 16.33 32.49 2.36
C ARG A 135 15.78 33.27 3.55
N ARG A 136 14.56 33.83 3.46
CA ARG A 136 13.87 34.50 4.57
C ARG A 136 13.68 33.62 5.80
N ASN A 137 13.64 32.28 5.63
CA ASN A 137 13.50 31.34 6.74
C ASN A 137 14.73 31.31 7.65
N LEU A 138 15.90 31.82 7.21
CA LEU A 138 17.09 32.01 8.08
C LEU A 138 16.81 32.98 9.22
N GLY A 139 16.01 34.03 8.99
CA GLY A 139 15.61 35.01 10.00
C GLY A 139 14.31 34.67 10.73
N ASN A 140 13.69 33.54 10.49
CA ASN A 140 12.40 33.17 11.05
C ASN A 140 12.56 32.30 12.33
N PRO A 141 12.33 32.83 13.56
CA PRO A 141 12.51 32.07 14.79
C PRO A 141 11.52 30.90 14.93
N ARG A 142 10.34 31.00 14.32
CA ARG A 142 9.35 29.92 14.29
C ARG A 142 9.88 28.72 13.46
N PHE A 143 10.56 29.00 12.35
CA PHE A 143 11.18 27.98 11.51
C PHE A 143 12.31 27.25 12.26
N TRP A 144 13.16 27.97 12.98
CA TRP A 144 14.19 27.38 13.83
C TRP A 144 13.62 26.55 14.99
N ARG A 145 12.47 26.95 15.55
CA ARG A 145 11.76 26.16 16.56
C ARG A 145 11.32 24.82 15.97
N MET A 146 10.73 24.80 14.76
CA MET A 146 10.40 23.58 14.05
C MET A 146 11.61 22.68 13.86
N LEU A 147 12.74 23.20 13.34
CA LEU A 147 13.95 22.41 13.11
C LEU A 147 14.50 21.79 14.42
N ARG A 148 14.52 22.55 15.50
CA ARG A 148 14.91 22.05 16.82
C ARG A 148 13.99 20.90 17.27
N ASP A 149 12.70 21.06 17.10
CA ASP A 149 11.72 20.05 17.49
C ASP A 149 11.79 18.80 16.62
N ILE A 150 12.16 18.90 15.33
CA ILE A 150 12.47 17.73 14.46
C ILE A 150 13.60 16.90 15.08
N VAL A 151 14.72 17.52 15.43
CA VAL A 151 15.87 16.83 16.03
C VAL A 151 15.49 16.18 17.37
N ARG A 152 14.72 16.88 18.19
CA ARG A 152 14.24 16.40 19.47
C ARG A 152 13.29 15.20 19.31
N PHE A 153 12.34 15.29 18.38
CA PHE A 153 11.40 14.23 18.04
C PHE A 153 12.13 12.97 17.60
N ASN A 154 13.05 13.10 16.63
CA ASN A 154 13.83 11.96 16.12
C ASN A 154 14.60 11.26 17.26
N ARG A 155 15.19 12.04 18.20
CA ARG A 155 15.90 11.46 19.35
C ARG A 155 14.97 10.70 20.30
N ILE A 156 13.79 11.26 20.61
CA ILE A 156 12.81 10.61 21.50
C ILE A 156 12.28 9.33 20.86
N THR A 157 11.83 9.40 19.61
CA THR A 157 11.18 8.28 18.91
C THR A 157 12.17 7.15 18.59
N THR A 158 13.43 7.47 18.28
CA THR A 158 14.47 6.45 18.12
C THR A 158 14.71 5.68 19.43
N ARG A 159 14.75 6.36 20.57
CA ARG A 159 14.89 5.70 21.88
C ARG A 159 13.68 4.82 22.20
N LEU A 160 12.47 5.27 21.89
CA LEU A 160 11.25 4.48 22.08
C LEU A 160 11.26 3.22 21.20
N ALA A 161 11.66 3.35 19.93
CA ALA A 161 11.78 2.22 19.02
C ALA A 161 12.81 1.17 19.50
N GLN A 162 13.95 1.62 20.02
CA GLN A 162 15.04 0.74 20.51
C GLN A 162 14.67 -0.01 21.79
N ARG A 163 13.79 0.53 22.62
CA ARG A 163 13.37 -0.12 23.88
C ARG A 163 12.48 -1.33 23.66
N GLY A 164 11.93 -1.52 22.46
CA GLY A 164 11.02 -2.62 22.16
C GLY A 164 9.74 -2.61 23.01
N GLU A 165 9.37 -1.45 23.58
CA GLU A 165 8.17 -1.32 24.42
C GLU A 165 6.96 -1.68 23.56
N ASP A 166 6.31 -2.79 23.93
CA ASP A 166 5.28 -3.43 23.17
C ASP A 166 3.93 -2.71 23.22
N LEU A 167 3.06 -3.07 22.25
CA LEU A 167 1.63 -2.77 22.22
C LEU A 167 0.85 -3.52 23.33
N ALA A 168 1.50 -3.82 24.47
CA ALA A 168 0.84 -4.46 25.60
C ALA A 168 -0.30 -3.56 26.14
N PRO A 169 -1.41 -4.15 26.56
CA PRO A 169 -2.47 -3.39 27.18
C PRO A 169 -1.93 -2.52 28.35
N GLY A 170 -2.21 -1.21 28.30
CA GLY A 170 -1.71 -0.25 29.28
C GLY A 170 -0.37 0.41 28.94
N SER A 171 0.28 0.05 27.84
CA SER A 171 1.48 0.74 27.38
C SER A 171 1.20 2.23 27.10
N PRO A 172 2.06 3.16 27.58
CA PRO A 172 1.94 4.57 27.26
C PRO A 172 2.10 4.87 25.77
N LEU A 173 2.61 3.91 24.97
CA LEU A 173 2.73 4.02 23.52
C LEU A 173 1.41 3.72 22.78
N LEU A 174 0.38 3.22 23.48
CA LEU A 174 -0.97 3.09 22.92
C LEU A 174 -1.77 4.40 22.99
N GLN A 175 -1.24 5.45 23.65
CA GLN A 175 -1.89 6.76 23.66
C GLN A 175 -1.99 7.33 22.24
N PRO A 176 -3.01 8.17 21.97
CA PRO A 176 -3.12 8.91 20.73
C PRO A 176 -1.91 9.81 20.49
N LEU A 177 -1.49 9.90 19.24
CA LEU A 177 -0.35 10.71 18.82
C LEU A 177 -0.50 12.18 19.19
N GLY A 178 -1.72 12.74 19.09
CA GLY A 178 -2.01 14.12 19.50
C GLY A 178 -1.73 14.36 20.99
N ASP A 179 -2.05 13.40 21.86
CA ASP A 179 -1.78 13.48 23.30
C ASP A 179 -0.28 13.43 23.57
N PHE A 180 0.45 12.58 22.89
CA PHE A 180 1.90 12.49 22.97
C PHE A 180 2.58 13.81 22.58
N LEU A 181 2.18 14.40 21.45
CA LEU A 181 2.76 15.67 21.00
C LEU A 181 2.52 16.79 22.02
N ARG A 182 1.33 16.86 22.60
CA ARG A 182 0.99 17.83 23.66
C ARG A 182 1.79 17.59 24.95
N ALA A 183 1.81 16.35 25.43
CA ALA A 183 2.54 15.97 26.65
C ALA A 183 4.04 16.26 26.54
N GLN A 184 4.59 16.04 25.35
CA GLN A 184 5.99 16.36 25.05
C GLN A 184 6.23 17.84 24.74
N LYS A 185 5.20 18.71 24.73
CA LYS A 185 5.30 20.15 24.44
C LYS A 185 6.01 20.44 23.11
N PHE A 186 5.65 19.72 22.04
CA PHE A 186 6.08 20.05 20.69
C PHE A 186 5.36 21.30 20.19
N SER A 187 6.07 22.14 19.42
CA SER A 187 5.50 23.37 18.88
C SER A 187 4.47 23.10 17.78
N ASP A 188 3.55 24.06 17.58
CA ASP A 188 2.59 24.02 16.48
C ASP A 188 3.29 24.05 15.12
N GLU A 189 4.41 24.78 15.01
CA GLU A 189 5.22 24.81 13.79
C GLU A 189 5.79 23.42 13.44
N PHE A 190 6.26 22.67 14.45
CA PHE A 190 6.69 21.28 14.24
C PHE A 190 5.53 20.41 13.80
N ARG A 191 4.38 20.52 14.47
CA ARG A 191 3.18 19.74 14.14
C ARG A 191 2.69 20.05 12.71
N ASP A 192 2.51 21.34 12.37
CA ASP A 192 1.78 21.79 11.18
C ASP A 192 2.67 21.95 9.92
N TRP A 193 3.97 22.17 10.08
CA TRP A 193 4.89 22.42 8.96
C TRP A 193 5.84 21.27 8.67
N TYR A 194 5.86 20.23 9.51
CA TYR A 194 6.70 19.05 9.32
C TYR A 194 5.95 17.74 9.58
N PHE A 195 5.46 17.56 10.82
CA PHE A 195 5.06 16.25 11.30
C PHE A 195 3.77 15.75 10.63
N LEU A 196 2.68 16.51 10.69
CA LEU A 196 1.42 16.15 10.03
C LEU A 196 1.53 16.10 8.50
N PRO A 197 2.24 17.04 7.83
CA PRO A 197 2.60 16.89 6.43
C PRO A 197 3.28 15.57 6.08
N MET A 198 4.33 15.20 6.82
CA MET A 198 5.05 13.95 6.60
C MET A 198 4.14 12.72 6.80
N MET A 199 3.34 12.71 7.87
CA MET A 199 2.39 11.63 8.13
C MET A 199 1.29 11.56 7.07
N GLY A 200 0.82 12.71 6.59
CA GLY A 200 -0.16 12.82 5.51
C GLY A 200 0.33 12.22 4.21
N CYS A 201 1.60 12.45 3.86
CA CYS A 201 2.22 11.82 2.71
C CYS A 201 2.24 10.30 2.81
N ILE A 202 2.38 9.74 4.01
CA ILE A 202 2.50 8.30 4.23
C ILE A 202 1.15 7.59 4.15
N TRP A 203 0.12 8.11 4.84
CA TRP A 203 -1.18 7.41 4.97
C TRP A 203 -2.34 8.06 4.21
N SER A 204 -2.15 9.22 3.62
CA SER A 204 -3.16 9.90 2.78
C SER A 204 -4.54 10.04 3.46
N CYS A 205 -4.56 10.20 4.78
CA CYS A 205 -5.78 10.41 5.56
C CYS A 205 -5.74 11.77 6.28
N PRO A 206 -6.90 12.38 6.60
CA PRO A 206 -6.98 13.66 7.30
C PRO A 206 -6.14 13.70 8.59
N THR A 207 -5.60 14.88 8.90
CA THR A 207 -4.65 15.04 10.00
C THR A 207 -5.29 14.80 11.37
N ASP A 208 -6.59 15.07 11.55
CA ASP A 208 -7.34 14.75 12.76
C ASP A 208 -7.40 13.24 13.03
N GLN A 209 -7.51 12.44 11.96
CA GLN A 209 -7.50 10.98 12.06
C GLN A 209 -6.10 10.48 12.42
N MET A 210 -5.05 11.04 11.82
CA MET A 210 -3.67 10.70 12.15
C MET A 210 -3.30 11.00 13.59
N LEU A 211 -3.83 12.08 14.16
CA LEU A 211 -3.62 12.42 15.58
C LEU A 211 -4.21 11.38 16.55
N ARG A 212 -5.12 10.52 16.08
CA ARG A 212 -5.69 9.40 16.85
C ARG A 212 -4.91 8.10 16.72
N PHE A 213 -3.93 8.03 15.82
CA PHE A 213 -3.08 6.84 15.68
C PHE A 213 -2.30 6.59 16.97
N PRO A 214 -2.13 5.33 17.38
CA PRO A 214 -1.25 5.01 18.51
C PRO A 214 0.19 5.42 18.21
N VAL A 215 0.86 6.01 19.21
CA VAL A 215 2.27 6.42 19.10
C VAL A 215 3.16 5.26 18.67
N ALA A 216 2.92 4.05 19.21
CA ALA A 216 3.69 2.86 18.88
C ALA A 216 3.64 2.53 17.39
N THR A 217 2.47 2.63 16.75
CA THR A 217 2.31 2.36 15.30
C THR A 217 3.17 3.31 14.49
N MET A 218 3.08 4.61 14.79
CA MET A 218 3.86 5.64 14.10
C MET A 218 5.37 5.49 14.33
N VAL A 219 5.80 5.30 15.59
CA VAL A 219 7.23 5.17 15.94
C VAL A 219 7.86 3.96 15.26
N ARG A 220 7.20 2.80 15.33
CA ARG A 220 7.67 1.55 14.71
C ARG A 220 7.74 1.69 13.19
N PHE A 221 6.70 2.24 12.57
CA PHE A 221 6.69 2.47 11.14
C PHE A 221 7.83 3.41 10.70
N CYS A 222 7.92 4.59 11.29
CA CYS A 222 8.93 5.59 10.93
C CYS A 222 10.36 5.07 11.19
N HIS A 223 10.57 4.29 12.25
CA HIS A 223 11.86 3.68 12.54
C HIS A 223 12.24 2.64 11.47
N ASN A 224 11.34 1.72 11.15
CA ASN A 224 11.58 0.65 10.16
C ASN A 224 11.88 1.23 8.77
N HIS A 225 11.17 2.28 8.37
CA HIS A 225 11.35 2.94 7.07
C HIS A 225 12.49 3.98 7.06
N GLY A 226 13.21 4.17 8.17
CA GLY A 226 14.30 5.15 8.27
C GLY A 226 13.87 6.60 8.18
N LEU A 227 12.58 6.93 8.39
CA LEU A 227 12.05 8.28 8.24
C LEU A 227 12.43 9.24 9.38
N ILE A 228 12.73 8.70 10.56
CA ILE A 228 13.23 9.45 11.72
C ILE A 228 14.76 9.45 11.82
N GLN A 229 15.45 9.00 10.77
CA GLN A 229 16.91 8.98 10.66
C GLN A 229 17.36 10.12 9.74
N ILE A 230 18.40 10.85 10.17
CA ILE A 230 19.04 11.89 9.34
C ILE A 230 20.09 11.25 8.42
N THR A 231 20.78 10.22 8.92
CA THR A 231 21.83 9.46 8.22
C THR A 231 21.42 7.99 8.09
N ASN A 232 22.09 7.25 7.19
CA ASN A 232 21.81 5.82 6.95
C ASN A 232 20.35 5.53 6.55
N ARG A 233 19.75 6.42 5.75
CA ARG A 233 18.44 6.18 5.15
C ARG A 233 18.53 5.02 4.15
N PRO A 234 17.51 4.15 4.06
CA PRO A 234 17.48 3.10 3.06
C PRO A 234 17.48 3.71 1.64
N GLN A 235 18.09 3.01 0.69
CA GLN A 235 17.90 3.34 -0.72
C GLN A 235 16.50 2.95 -1.13
N TRP A 236 15.80 3.87 -1.79
CA TRP A 236 14.50 3.61 -2.37
C TRP A 236 14.62 3.23 -3.84
N TYR A 237 13.68 2.44 -4.31
CA TYR A 237 13.59 1.94 -5.67
C TYR A 237 12.16 2.08 -6.19
N THR A 238 12.02 2.04 -7.50
CA THR A 238 10.76 1.89 -8.22
C THR A 238 10.88 0.77 -9.24
N VAL A 239 9.76 0.30 -9.79
CA VAL A 239 9.81 -0.68 -10.89
C VAL A 239 10.15 0.02 -12.19
N ALA A 240 11.25 -0.38 -12.84
CA ALA A 240 11.67 0.23 -14.10
C ALA A 240 10.63 -0.07 -15.20
N GLY A 241 10.10 0.98 -15.84
CA GLY A 241 9.07 0.85 -16.88
C GLY A 241 7.64 0.62 -16.37
N GLY A 242 7.42 0.72 -15.05
CA GLY A 242 6.10 0.64 -14.43
C GLY A 242 5.79 -0.69 -13.75
N ALA A 243 5.06 -0.58 -12.65
CA ALA A 243 4.80 -1.71 -11.74
C ALA A 243 3.88 -2.78 -12.35
N ARG A 244 3.09 -2.45 -13.38
CA ARG A 244 2.25 -3.46 -14.10
C ARG A 244 3.02 -4.68 -14.59
N GLN A 245 4.34 -4.57 -14.82
CA GLN A 245 5.17 -5.67 -15.31
C GLN A 245 5.10 -6.91 -14.42
N TYR A 246 5.12 -6.77 -13.09
CA TYR A 246 5.00 -7.92 -12.22
C TYR A 246 3.57 -8.48 -12.21
N VAL A 247 2.56 -7.61 -12.35
CA VAL A 247 1.15 -8.00 -12.45
C VAL A 247 0.94 -8.89 -13.68
N GLU A 248 1.38 -8.43 -14.85
CA GLU A 248 1.27 -9.16 -16.12
C GLU A 248 1.95 -10.53 -16.05
N LYS A 249 3.14 -10.61 -15.47
CA LYS A 249 3.89 -11.87 -15.32
C LYS A 249 3.17 -12.87 -14.41
N ILE A 250 2.55 -12.43 -13.32
CA ILE A 250 1.76 -13.31 -12.45
C ILE A 250 0.48 -13.75 -13.15
N VAL A 251 -0.26 -12.81 -13.73
CA VAL A 251 -1.55 -13.02 -14.36
C VAL A 251 -1.42 -13.92 -15.61
N ALA A 252 -0.31 -13.85 -16.33
CA ALA A 252 -0.04 -14.73 -17.48
C ALA A 252 -0.09 -16.22 -17.11
N GLY A 253 0.29 -16.58 -15.88
CA GLY A 253 0.26 -17.95 -15.40
C GLY A 253 -1.11 -18.41 -14.84
N ILE A 254 -2.15 -17.57 -14.86
CA ILE A 254 -3.49 -17.89 -14.34
C ILE A 254 -4.41 -18.19 -15.54
N ALA A 255 -4.95 -19.40 -15.60
CA ALA A 255 -5.80 -19.83 -16.72
C ALA A 255 -7.17 -19.15 -16.71
N ASP A 256 -7.85 -19.11 -15.56
CA ASP A 256 -9.16 -18.46 -15.40
C ASP A 256 -9.01 -17.14 -14.63
N LYS A 257 -9.03 -16.03 -15.35
CA LYS A 257 -8.91 -14.66 -14.85
C LYS A 257 -9.92 -13.77 -15.54
N ARG A 258 -10.66 -12.99 -14.76
CA ARG A 258 -11.82 -12.25 -15.24
C ARG A 258 -11.78 -10.82 -14.73
N LEU A 259 -11.78 -9.85 -15.65
CA LEU A 259 -11.98 -8.42 -15.40
C LEU A 259 -13.46 -8.06 -15.47
N ASN A 260 -13.82 -6.88 -14.98
CA ASN A 260 -15.19 -6.38 -14.98
C ASN A 260 -16.19 -7.43 -14.42
N THR A 261 -15.74 -8.18 -13.42
CA THR A 261 -16.51 -9.28 -12.83
C THR A 261 -16.68 -9.05 -11.32
N PRO A 262 -17.48 -8.06 -10.91
CA PRO A 262 -17.72 -7.80 -9.51
C PRO A 262 -18.45 -8.98 -8.85
N VAL A 263 -17.88 -9.48 -7.77
CA VAL A 263 -18.54 -10.48 -6.93
C VAL A 263 -19.59 -9.77 -6.08
N GLN A 264 -20.85 -10.23 -6.21
CA GLN A 264 -21.99 -9.67 -5.51
C GLN A 264 -22.18 -10.33 -4.14
N GLN A 265 -21.94 -11.64 -4.06
CA GLN A 265 -22.16 -12.40 -2.83
C GLN A 265 -21.28 -13.65 -2.76
N VAL A 266 -20.90 -14.03 -1.54
CA VAL A 266 -20.29 -15.33 -1.21
C VAL A 266 -21.19 -16.04 -0.22
N LEU A 267 -21.77 -17.16 -0.66
CA LEU A 267 -22.59 -18.06 0.15
C LEU A 267 -21.71 -19.24 0.58
N ARG A 268 -21.83 -19.66 1.83
CA ARG A 268 -20.96 -20.67 2.45
C ARG A 268 -21.80 -21.81 3.01
N ASP A 269 -21.34 -23.02 2.82
CA ASP A 269 -21.96 -24.24 3.38
C ASP A 269 -20.88 -25.25 3.84
N ALA A 270 -21.29 -26.44 4.28
CA ALA A 270 -20.34 -27.46 4.78
C ALA A 270 -19.39 -28.00 3.71
N GLU A 271 -19.72 -27.82 2.42
CA GLU A 271 -18.99 -28.42 1.31
C GLU A 271 -18.12 -27.40 0.55
N GLY A 272 -18.12 -26.11 0.95
CA GLY A 272 -17.36 -25.06 0.30
C GLY A 272 -18.11 -23.74 0.18
N VAL A 273 -17.84 -23.01 -0.91
CA VAL A 273 -18.41 -21.68 -1.15
C VAL A 273 -19.07 -21.59 -2.52
N ARG A 274 -20.11 -20.77 -2.63
CA ARG A 274 -20.71 -20.36 -3.90
C ARG A 274 -20.46 -18.88 -4.09
N VAL A 275 -19.78 -18.54 -5.17
CA VAL A 275 -19.48 -17.15 -5.57
C VAL A 275 -20.54 -16.74 -6.58
N VAL A 276 -21.21 -15.64 -6.28
CA VAL A 276 -22.26 -15.04 -7.12
C VAL A 276 -21.70 -13.81 -7.82
N THR A 277 -21.74 -13.83 -9.14
CA THR A 277 -21.45 -12.69 -10.02
C THR A 277 -22.67 -12.40 -10.87
N GLU A 278 -22.64 -11.39 -11.69
CA GLU A 278 -23.77 -11.09 -12.59
C GLU A 278 -24.09 -12.30 -13.50
N GLY A 279 -25.31 -12.81 -13.37
CA GLY A 279 -25.82 -13.93 -14.17
C GLY A 279 -25.16 -15.29 -13.90
N ARG A 280 -24.28 -15.43 -12.91
CA ARG A 280 -23.52 -16.66 -12.68
C ARG A 280 -23.36 -17.00 -11.19
N VAL A 281 -23.53 -18.29 -10.87
CA VAL A 281 -23.25 -18.85 -9.55
C VAL A 281 -22.27 -20.01 -9.73
N GLU A 282 -21.11 -19.93 -9.13
CA GLU A 282 -20.08 -20.98 -9.24
C GLU A 282 -19.67 -21.51 -7.87
N ARG A 283 -19.40 -22.83 -7.82
CA ARG A 283 -18.95 -23.50 -6.62
C ARG A 283 -17.44 -23.66 -6.59
N PHE A 284 -16.86 -23.38 -5.43
CA PHE A 284 -15.43 -23.51 -5.12
C PHE A 284 -15.24 -24.25 -3.80
N ASP A 285 -14.08 -24.90 -3.64
CA ASP A 285 -13.73 -25.59 -2.39
C ASP A 285 -13.34 -24.55 -1.31
N ALA A 286 -12.79 -23.39 -1.69
CA ALA A 286 -12.53 -22.27 -0.80
C ALA A 286 -12.46 -20.93 -1.56
N VAL A 287 -12.48 -19.83 -0.80
CA VAL A 287 -12.35 -18.47 -1.32
C VAL A 287 -11.28 -17.67 -0.57
N VAL A 288 -10.47 -16.90 -1.30
CA VAL A 288 -9.59 -15.87 -0.76
C VAL A 288 -10.23 -14.51 -1.04
N MET A 289 -10.66 -13.81 0.01
CA MET A 289 -11.17 -12.45 -0.03
C MET A 289 -9.98 -11.49 0.00
N ALA A 290 -9.49 -11.12 -1.18
CA ALA A 290 -8.29 -10.28 -1.35
C ALA A 290 -8.63 -8.82 -1.72
N CYS A 291 -9.79 -8.36 -1.31
CA CYS A 291 -10.30 -7.00 -1.46
C CYS A 291 -10.21 -6.22 -0.13
N HIS A 292 -10.71 -4.98 -0.11
CA HIS A 292 -10.82 -4.21 1.12
C HIS A 292 -11.73 -4.93 2.14
N SER A 293 -11.50 -4.69 3.44
CA SER A 293 -12.27 -5.36 4.50
C SER A 293 -13.74 -4.99 4.47
N ASP A 294 -14.09 -3.74 4.16
CA ASP A 294 -15.46 -3.27 4.00
C ASP A 294 -16.15 -3.92 2.78
N GLN A 295 -15.44 -4.07 1.67
CA GLN A 295 -15.92 -4.79 0.49
C GLN A 295 -16.12 -6.27 0.79
N ALA A 296 -15.17 -6.89 1.49
CA ALA A 296 -15.31 -8.29 1.92
C ALA A 296 -16.56 -8.47 2.81
N LEU A 297 -16.77 -7.55 3.74
CA LEU A 297 -17.96 -7.58 4.61
C LEU A 297 -19.26 -7.40 3.82
N ALA A 298 -19.28 -6.47 2.85
CA ALA A 298 -20.41 -6.24 1.96
C ALA A 298 -20.75 -7.49 1.13
N ILE A 299 -19.73 -8.17 0.55
CA ILE A 299 -19.89 -9.40 -0.24
C ILE A 299 -20.40 -10.56 0.63
N LEU A 300 -19.97 -10.66 1.88
CA LEU A 300 -20.46 -11.67 2.82
C LEU A 300 -21.91 -11.37 3.29
N GLY A 301 -22.30 -10.11 3.37
CA GLY A 301 -23.63 -9.68 3.73
C GLY A 301 -24.14 -10.32 5.03
N ASP A 302 -25.35 -10.88 4.99
CA ASP A 302 -25.96 -11.55 6.15
C ASP A 302 -25.27 -12.86 6.54
N ALA A 303 -24.51 -13.47 5.64
CA ALA A 303 -23.73 -14.67 5.94
C ALA A 303 -22.46 -14.38 6.76
N ALA A 304 -22.08 -13.12 6.97
CA ALA A 304 -20.94 -12.77 7.82
C ALA A 304 -21.20 -13.15 9.28
N THR A 305 -20.23 -13.79 9.93
CA THR A 305 -20.28 -14.11 11.37
C THR A 305 -20.12 -12.85 12.22
N ALA A 306 -20.47 -12.93 13.50
CA ALA A 306 -20.27 -11.83 14.45
C ALA A 306 -18.79 -11.41 14.54
N ASP A 307 -17.85 -12.38 14.51
CA ASP A 307 -16.41 -12.10 14.52
C ASP A 307 -15.95 -11.40 13.25
N GLU A 308 -16.41 -11.84 12.07
CA GLU A 308 -16.10 -11.20 10.78
C GLU A 308 -16.63 -9.77 10.76
N ARG A 309 -17.87 -9.53 11.17
CA ARG A 309 -18.43 -8.16 11.27
C ARG A 309 -17.59 -7.28 12.19
N ALA A 310 -17.21 -7.79 13.36
CA ALA A 310 -16.44 -7.05 14.35
C ALA A 310 -15.02 -6.73 13.86
N VAL A 311 -14.39 -7.62 13.08
CA VAL A 311 -13.02 -7.43 12.58
C VAL A 311 -13.01 -6.61 11.30
N LEU A 312 -13.77 -7.02 10.29
CA LEU A 312 -13.77 -6.39 8.97
C LEU A 312 -14.38 -4.98 9.01
N GLY A 313 -15.43 -4.78 9.82
CA GLY A 313 -16.11 -3.49 9.99
C GLY A 313 -15.33 -2.47 10.83
N ALA A 314 -14.30 -2.90 11.57
CA ALA A 314 -13.47 -1.98 12.37
C ALA A 314 -12.49 -1.15 11.53
N ILE A 315 -12.21 -1.57 10.30
CA ILE A 315 -11.24 -0.89 9.43
C ILE A 315 -12.01 0.00 8.46
N ARG A 316 -11.82 1.30 8.63
CA ARG A 316 -12.43 2.32 7.78
C ARG A 316 -11.52 2.68 6.62
N TYR A 317 -12.08 3.19 5.55
CA TYR A 317 -11.33 3.64 4.38
C TYR A 317 -11.57 5.11 4.08
N GLN A 318 -10.48 5.80 3.71
CA GLN A 318 -10.52 7.19 3.25
C GLN A 318 -10.44 7.19 1.72
N PRO A 319 -11.49 7.69 1.01
CA PRO A 319 -11.43 7.86 -0.43
C PRO A 319 -10.54 9.03 -0.81
N ASN A 320 -9.74 8.85 -1.86
CA ASN A 320 -8.80 9.83 -2.38
C ASN A 320 -8.91 9.89 -3.90
N ARG A 321 -9.02 11.11 -4.45
CA ARG A 321 -8.98 11.36 -5.90
C ARG A 321 -7.54 11.59 -6.31
N ALA A 322 -7.05 10.82 -7.27
CA ALA A 322 -5.73 10.97 -7.87
C ALA A 322 -5.88 11.50 -9.30
N VAL A 323 -5.11 12.53 -9.65
CA VAL A 323 -5.11 13.14 -10.99
C VAL A 323 -3.71 13.04 -11.55
N LEU A 324 -3.55 12.39 -12.70
CA LEU A 324 -2.32 12.34 -13.49
C LEU A 324 -2.31 13.51 -14.47
N HIS A 325 -1.31 14.38 -14.39
CA HIS A 325 -1.26 15.61 -15.20
C HIS A 325 0.18 16.10 -15.41
N THR A 326 0.33 17.14 -16.26
CA THR A 326 1.59 17.81 -16.54
C THR A 326 1.59 19.28 -16.09
N ASP A 327 0.62 19.71 -15.30
CA ASP A 327 0.54 21.05 -14.73
C ASP A 327 1.53 21.20 -13.56
N ALA A 328 2.60 21.97 -13.78
CA ALA A 328 3.63 22.22 -12.76
C ALA A 328 3.23 23.31 -11.76
N SER A 329 2.12 24.04 -11.96
CA SER A 329 1.68 25.11 -11.08
C SER A 329 1.31 24.67 -9.67
N VAL A 330 1.01 23.36 -9.50
CA VAL A 330 0.72 22.75 -8.20
C VAL A 330 1.96 22.49 -7.34
N LEU A 331 3.16 22.51 -7.94
CA LEU A 331 4.42 22.33 -7.23
C LEU A 331 4.84 23.63 -6.53
N PRO A 332 5.73 23.58 -5.49
CA PRO A 332 6.17 24.78 -4.79
C PRO A 332 6.66 25.87 -5.74
N GLY A 333 6.32 27.13 -5.45
CA GLY A 333 6.80 28.27 -6.24
C GLY A 333 8.33 28.41 -6.21
N GLU A 334 8.95 28.04 -5.10
CA GLU A 334 10.42 27.95 -4.98
C GLU A 334 10.91 26.61 -5.57
N ARG A 335 11.44 26.63 -6.78
CA ARG A 335 11.90 25.42 -7.50
C ARG A 335 12.90 24.57 -6.70
N LYS A 336 13.72 25.18 -5.84
CA LYS A 336 14.64 24.44 -4.97
C LYS A 336 13.94 23.61 -3.91
N ALA A 337 12.67 23.92 -3.60
CA ALA A 337 11.87 23.15 -2.68
C ALA A 337 11.17 21.96 -3.35
N TRP A 338 11.20 21.82 -4.69
CA TRP A 338 10.62 20.69 -5.39
C TRP A 338 11.23 19.38 -4.90
N ALA A 339 10.38 18.41 -4.61
CA ALA A 339 10.76 17.12 -4.10
C ALA A 339 9.94 16.02 -4.79
N ALA A 340 10.31 14.77 -4.58
CA ALA A 340 9.53 13.63 -5.08
C ALA A 340 8.09 13.66 -4.52
N TRP A 341 7.92 14.07 -3.26
CA TRP A 341 6.66 14.20 -2.55
C TRP A 341 6.48 15.63 -2.08
N ASN A 342 5.48 16.34 -2.60
CA ASN A 342 5.23 17.74 -2.30
C ASN A 342 3.87 17.86 -1.60
N TYR A 343 3.89 18.09 -0.28
CA TYR A 343 2.67 18.28 0.51
C TYR A 343 2.19 19.74 0.41
N GLU A 344 0.90 19.92 0.12
CA GLU A 344 0.24 21.21 0.18
C GLU A 344 -0.75 21.23 1.37
N ARG A 345 -0.57 22.20 2.26
CA ARG A 345 -1.47 22.38 3.41
C ARG A 345 -2.73 23.11 2.98
N ALA A 346 -3.90 22.60 3.39
CA ALA A 346 -5.17 23.28 3.17
C ALA A 346 -5.18 24.68 3.78
N PRO A 347 -5.68 25.70 3.07
CA PRO A 347 -5.69 27.09 3.52
C PRO A 347 -6.72 27.40 4.61
N SER A 348 -7.73 26.53 4.81
CA SER A 348 -8.92 26.79 5.62
C SER A 348 -8.71 26.67 7.14
N ALA A 349 -9.68 27.20 7.92
CA ALA A 349 -9.76 27.03 9.36
C ALA A 349 -9.91 25.55 9.77
N ASP A 350 -10.51 24.71 8.91
CA ASP A 350 -10.71 23.27 9.13
C ASP A 350 -9.53 22.42 8.66
N LYS A 351 -8.31 22.89 8.92
CA LYS A 351 -7.06 22.24 8.48
C LYS A 351 -6.96 20.77 8.87
N GLU A 352 -7.52 20.40 10.00
CA GLU A 352 -7.42 19.05 10.56
C GLU A 352 -8.36 18.06 9.91
N SER A 353 -9.53 18.49 9.44
CA SER A 353 -10.53 17.67 8.75
C SER A 353 -10.34 17.64 7.22
N ALA A 354 -9.50 18.55 6.68
CA ALA A 354 -9.24 18.61 5.26
C ALA A 354 -8.55 17.34 4.75
N ARG A 355 -8.92 16.92 3.53
CA ARG A 355 -8.21 15.84 2.84
C ARG A 355 -6.75 16.24 2.63
N VAL A 356 -5.85 15.28 2.76
CA VAL A 356 -4.44 15.48 2.44
C VAL A 356 -4.27 15.78 0.98
N CYS A 357 -3.63 16.92 0.66
CA CYS A 357 -3.22 17.27 -0.69
C CYS A 357 -1.73 16.97 -0.85
N LEU A 358 -1.40 16.19 -1.88
CA LEU A 358 -0.05 15.71 -2.13
C LEU A 358 0.20 15.63 -3.63
N HIS A 359 1.33 16.19 -4.09
CA HIS A 359 1.75 16.17 -5.48
C HIS A 359 3.02 15.33 -5.61
N TYR A 360 2.91 14.16 -6.24
CA TYR A 360 4.03 13.27 -6.55
C TYR A 360 4.68 13.74 -7.85
N TRP A 361 5.92 14.22 -7.79
CA TRP A 361 6.68 14.57 -8.99
C TRP A 361 7.37 13.32 -9.54
N LEU A 362 6.76 12.73 -10.56
CA LEU A 362 7.13 11.40 -11.02
C LEU A 362 8.49 11.36 -11.71
N ASN A 363 8.97 12.45 -12.28
CA ASN A 363 10.33 12.52 -12.84
C ASN A 363 11.44 12.29 -11.79
N GLN A 364 11.15 12.50 -10.49
CA GLN A 364 12.06 12.16 -9.41
C GLN A 364 11.85 10.74 -8.89
N LEU A 365 10.64 10.22 -9.02
CA LEU A 365 10.26 8.90 -8.52
C LEU A 365 10.57 7.79 -9.51
N GLN A 366 10.36 8.03 -10.80
CA GLN A 366 10.55 7.07 -11.89
C GLN A 366 11.53 7.62 -12.94
N PRO A 367 12.34 6.78 -13.57
CA PRO A 367 13.24 7.18 -14.65
C PRO A 367 12.44 7.42 -15.94
N LEU A 368 11.71 8.55 -15.99
CA LEU A 368 10.91 8.93 -17.15
C LEU A 368 11.78 9.50 -18.26
N PRO A 369 11.47 9.22 -19.55
CA PRO A 369 12.26 9.66 -20.70
C PRO A 369 11.98 11.12 -21.12
N VAL A 370 11.27 11.89 -20.29
CA VAL A 370 10.81 13.25 -20.59
C VAL A 370 11.27 14.24 -19.54
N GLN A 371 11.48 15.50 -19.94
CA GLN A 371 11.86 16.59 -19.03
C GLN A 371 10.65 17.38 -18.51
N GLN A 372 9.54 17.36 -19.23
CA GLN A 372 8.29 17.96 -18.79
C GLN A 372 7.87 17.35 -17.45
N PRO A 373 7.47 18.15 -16.45
CA PRO A 373 6.96 17.62 -15.20
C PRO A 373 5.75 16.72 -15.42
N VAL A 374 5.84 15.50 -14.90
CA VAL A 374 4.73 14.55 -14.80
C VAL A 374 4.39 14.43 -13.32
N VAL A 375 3.15 14.68 -12.98
CA VAL A 375 2.69 14.78 -11.59
C VAL A 375 1.45 13.91 -11.39
N VAL A 376 1.40 13.22 -10.27
CA VAL A 376 0.16 12.64 -9.73
C VAL A 376 -0.23 13.45 -8.50
N SER A 377 -1.36 14.15 -8.58
CA SER A 377 -1.88 14.93 -7.46
C SER A 377 -2.98 14.16 -6.74
N LEU A 378 -2.80 13.96 -5.44
CA LEU A 378 -3.80 13.36 -4.56
C LEU A 378 -4.63 14.47 -3.90
N ASN A 379 -5.94 14.48 -4.14
CA ASN A 379 -6.89 15.49 -3.64
C ASN A 379 -6.41 16.93 -3.87
N PRO A 380 -6.09 17.35 -5.10
CA PRO A 380 -5.61 18.69 -5.37
C PRO A 380 -6.59 19.75 -4.84
N GLN A 381 -6.05 20.77 -4.14
CA GLN A 381 -6.84 21.87 -3.55
C GLN A 381 -7.20 22.90 -4.62
N ASN A 382 -6.28 23.16 -5.52
CA ASN A 382 -6.47 24.08 -6.63
C ASN A 382 -6.87 23.33 -7.91
N PRO A 383 -7.67 23.94 -8.80
CA PRO A 383 -7.97 23.36 -10.10
C PRO A 383 -6.70 23.10 -10.90
N ILE A 384 -6.60 21.94 -11.50
CA ILE A 384 -5.57 21.59 -12.47
C ILE A 384 -6.11 21.98 -13.85
N ASP A 385 -5.26 22.54 -14.71
CA ASP A 385 -5.66 22.88 -16.08
C ASP A 385 -6.19 21.60 -16.79
N PRO A 386 -7.46 21.59 -17.22
CA PRO A 386 -8.05 20.41 -17.87
C PRO A 386 -7.29 19.96 -19.14
N ALA A 387 -6.62 20.89 -19.84
CA ALA A 387 -5.82 20.58 -21.02
C ALA A 387 -4.53 19.78 -20.68
N LEU A 388 -4.11 19.79 -19.42
CA LEU A 388 -2.92 19.12 -18.92
C LEU A 388 -3.24 17.83 -18.14
N VAL A 389 -4.53 17.46 -18.02
CA VAL A 389 -4.97 16.23 -17.35
C VAL A 389 -4.86 15.04 -18.30
N HIS A 390 -4.23 13.96 -17.86
CA HIS A 390 -4.08 12.72 -18.60
C HIS A 390 -4.89 11.55 -18.03
N GLY A 391 -5.37 11.67 -16.78
CA GLY A 391 -6.24 10.67 -16.17
C GLY A 391 -6.67 11.03 -14.76
N GLU A 392 -7.79 10.46 -14.31
CA GLU A 392 -8.32 10.61 -12.96
C GLU A 392 -8.67 9.23 -12.41
N PHE A 393 -8.36 9.00 -11.14
CA PHE A 393 -8.51 7.70 -10.48
C PHE A 393 -9.01 7.90 -9.06
N GLU A 394 -9.83 6.96 -8.59
CA GLU A 394 -10.28 6.88 -7.21
C GLU A 394 -9.53 5.77 -6.48
N TYR A 395 -8.86 6.13 -5.40
CA TYR A 395 -8.20 5.19 -4.49
C TYR A 395 -8.79 5.31 -3.10
N ALA A 396 -8.82 4.21 -2.34
CA ALA A 396 -9.24 4.22 -0.97
C ALA A 396 -8.15 3.61 -0.07
N HIS A 397 -7.77 4.35 0.98
CA HIS A 397 -6.72 3.94 1.89
C HIS A 397 -7.29 3.60 3.27
N PRO A 398 -6.83 2.51 3.93
CA PRO A 398 -7.29 2.14 5.26
C PRO A 398 -6.79 3.13 6.31
N VAL A 399 -7.64 3.38 7.32
CA VAL A 399 -7.35 4.26 8.46
C VAL A 399 -7.00 3.39 9.67
N PHE A 400 -5.81 3.61 10.25
CA PHE A 400 -5.24 2.78 11.31
C PHE A 400 -5.41 3.39 12.70
N ASP A 401 -6.65 3.56 13.14
CA ASP A 401 -6.95 3.92 14.53
C ASP A 401 -6.80 2.70 15.47
N LEU A 402 -7.02 2.92 16.76
CA LEU A 402 -6.88 1.86 17.76
C LEU A 402 -7.84 0.68 17.54
N ALA A 403 -9.03 0.94 16.99
CA ALA A 403 -10.01 -0.09 16.66
C ALA A 403 -9.49 -0.99 15.53
N ALA A 404 -8.95 -0.39 14.47
CA ALA A 404 -8.33 -1.11 13.36
C ALA A 404 -7.14 -1.96 13.82
N ILE A 405 -6.24 -1.41 14.64
CA ILE A 405 -5.07 -2.15 15.18
C ILE A 405 -5.50 -3.36 16.03
N ARG A 406 -6.53 -3.20 16.87
CA ARG A 406 -7.08 -4.32 17.67
C ARG A 406 -7.76 -5.37 16.79
N ALA A 407 -8.41 -4.96 15.72
CA ALA A 407 -9.05 -5.86 14.77
C ALA A 407 -8.00 -6.67 13.99
N GLN A 408 -6.90 -6.06 13.55
CA GLN A 408 -5.80 -6.76 12.88
C GLN A 408 -5.28 -7.96 13.69
N ALA A 409 -5.13 -7.82 15.00
CA ALA A 409 -4.68 -8.91 15.88
C ALA A 409 -5.63 -10.12 15.92
N ARG A 410 -6.89 -9.94 15.50
CA ARG A 410 -7.92 -10.99 15.48
C ARG A 410 -8.07 -11.70 14.13
N VAL A 411 -7.52 -11.14 13.07
CA VAL A 411 -7.63 -11.69 11.70
C VAL A 411 -7.13 -13.14 11.60
N PRO A 412 -6.02 -13.55 12.24
CA PRO A 412 -5.56 -14.93 12.17
C PRO A 412 -6.61 -15.95 12.63
N ALA A 413 -7.49 -15.59 13.58
CA ALA A 413 -8.56 -16.46 14.06
C ALA A 413 -9.74 -16.63 13.08
N LEU A 414 -9.82 -15.81 12.04
CA LEU A 414 -10.83 -15.90 10.98
C LEU A 414 -10.40 -16.82 9.83
N GLN A 415 -9.10 -17.04 9.65
CA GLN A 415 -8.56 -17.76 8.50
C GLN A 415 -9.07 -19.19 8.43
N GLY A 416 -9.56 -19.59 7.24
CA GLY A 416 -10.04 -20.94 6.95
C GLY A 416 -11.43 -21.26 7.50
N ARG A 417 -12.03 -20.40 8.34
CA ARG A 417 -13.39 -20.62 8.82
C ARG A 417 -14.39 -20.55 7.67
N GLN A 418 -15.29 -21.52 7.61
CA GLN A 418 -16.28 -21.63 6.53
C GLN A 418 -15.63 -21.50 5.13
N HIS A 419 -14.47 -22.15 4.92
CA HIS A 419 -13.74 -22.16 3.65
C HIS A 419 -13.32 -20.77 3.13
N THR A 420 -13.22 -19.77 4.03
CA THR A 420 -12.94 -18.38 3.70
C THR A 420 -11.60 -17.92 4.29
N TYR A 421 -10.77 -17.31 3.44
CA TYR A 421 -9.48 -16.75 3.80
C TYR A 421 -9.47 -15.26 3.44
N PHE A 422 -8.85 -14.44 4.29
CA PHE A 422 -8.79 -13.00 4.10
C PHE A 422 -7.35 -12.57 3.83
N ALA A 423 -7.16 -11.65 2.89
CA ALA A 423 -5.87 -11.08 2.58
C ALA A 423 -6.04 -9.60 2.16
N GLY A 424 -5.15 -8.73 2.64
CA GLY A 424 -5.19 -7.32 2.27
C GLY A 424 -4.08 -6.53 2.98
N ALA A 425 -3.63 -5.45 2.39
CA ALA A 425 -2.67 -4.54 3.00
C ALA A 425 -3.18 -3.95 4.33
N TRP A 426 -4.52 -3.91 4.51
CA TRP A 426 -5.19 -3.47 5.73
C TRP A 426 -4.90 -4.36 6.96
N MET A 427 -4.31 -5.55 6.76
CA MET A 427 -3.87 -6.44 7.83
C MET A 427 -2.52 -6.02 8.44
N GLY A 428 -1.83 -5.05 7.86
CA GLY A 428 -0.59 -4.45 8.33
C GLY A 428 -0.67 -2.91 8.35
N TYR A 429 0.34 -2.25 7.85
CA TYR A 429 0.41 -0.78 7.79
C TYR A 429 -0.20 -0.18 6.50
N GLY A 430 -0.76 -1.00 5.61
CA GLY A 430 -1.40 -0.56 4.38
C GLY A 430 -0.49 -0.51 3.16
N PHE A 431 0.72 -1.07 3.23
CA PHE A 431 1.70 -1.01 2.16
C PHE A 431 1.75 -2.31 1.33
N HIS A 432 2.43 -2.23 0.18
CA HIS A 432 2.54 -3.36 -0.75
C HIS A 432 3.13 -4.62 -0.09
N GLU A 433 4.16 -4.46 0.73
CA GLU A 433 4.75 -5.58 1.47
C GLU A 433 3.76 -6.23 2.44
N ASP A 434 2.92 -5.42 3.09
CA ASP A 434 1.89 -5.95 4.01
C ASP A 434 0.83 -6.74 3.23
N GLY A 435 0.41 -6.20 2.08
CA GLY A 435 -0.53 -6.88 1.19
C GLY A 435 0.04 -8.18 0.63
N LEU A 436 1.32 -8.16 0.21
CA LEU A 436 2.02 -9.36 -0.25
C LEU A 436 2.07 -10.43 0.86
N LYS A 437 2.51 -10.07 2.06
CA LYS A 437 2.56 -10.98 3.21
C LYS A 437 1.19 -11.57 3.52
N ALA A 438 0.14 -10.75 3.53
CA ALA A 438 -1.22 -11.20 3.78
C ALA A 438 -1.67 -12.25 2.76
N GLY A 439 -1.39 -12.03 1.46
CA GLY A 439 -1.68 -12.99 0.40
C GLY A 439 -0.92 -14.31 0.55
N LEU A 440 0.38 -14.23 0.88
CA LEU A 440 1.23 -15.39 1.15
C LEU A 440 0.73 -16.20 2.35
N HIS A 441 0.33 -15.53 3.45
CA HIS A 441 -0.21 -16.18 4.64
C HIS A 441 -1.54 -16.88 4.36
N ALA A 442 -2.47 -16.22 3.63
CA ALA A 442 -3.74 -16.81 3.24
C ALA A 442 -3.55 -18.06 2.36
N ALA A 443 -2.65 -17.96 1.36
CA ALA A 443 -2.30 -19.11 0.51
C ALA A 443 -1.67 -20.25 1.33
N ARG A 444 -0.78 -19.94 2.26
CA ARG A 444 -0.15 -20.94 3.12
C ARG A 444 -1.17 -21.65 4.00
N ALA A 445 -2.05 -20.91 4.68
CA ALA A 445 -3.11 -21.47 5.50
C ALA A 445 -4.02 -22.40 4.68
N LEU A 446 -4.32 -22.03 3.43
CA LEU A 446 -5.10 -22.84 2.50
C LEU A 446 -4.36 -24.12 2.10
N ILE A 447 -3.07 -24.03 1.76
CA ILE A 447 -2.22 -25.19 1.42
C ILE A 447 -2.20 -26.19 2.57
N ASP A 448 -1.99 -25.71 3.79
CA ASP A 448 -1.91 -26.56 4.98
C ASP A 448 -3.28 -27.20 5.30
N ALA A 449 -4.38 -26.45 5.20
CA ALA A 449 -5.74 -26.97 5.46
C ALA A 449 -6.19 -28.03 4.45
N HIS A 450 -5.77 -27.93 3.20
CA HIS A 450 -6.13 -28.86 2.12
C HIS A 450 -5.04 -29.90 1.83
N GLY A 451 -3.93 -29.92 2.56
CA GLY A 451 -2.84 -30.87 2.38
C GLY A 451 -2.21 -30.82 0.97
N LEU A 452 -2.10 -29.61 0.39
CA LEU A 452 -1.63 -29.47 -1.00
C LEU A 452 -0.12 -29.67 -1.09
N VAL A 453 0.31 -30.58 -1.97
CA VAL A 453 1.72 -30.87 -2.21
C VAL A 453 2.06 -30.51 -3.65
N PRO A 454 3.19 -29.83 -3.90
CA PRO A 454 3.63 -29.51 -5.26
C PRO A 454 3.79 -30.74 -6.12
N ALA A 455 3.11 -30.76 -7.26
CA ALA A 455 3.24 -31.82 -8.25
C ALA A 455 4.51 -31.68 -9.14
N SER A 456 5.21 -30.54 -9.06
CA SER A 456 6.41 -30.25 -9.85
C SER A 456 7.49 -29.57 -9.01
N SER A 457 8.76 -29.70 -9.44
CA SER A 457 9.91 -29.00 -8.88
C SER A 457 9.78 -27.47 -8.98
N GLU A 458 9.10 -26.96 -9.99
CA GLU A 458 8.87 -25.52 -10.20
C GLU A 458 7.91 -24.93 -9.14
N ALA A 459 6.82 -25.62 -8.83
CA ALA A 459 5.90 -25.21 -7.77
C ALA A 459 6.59 -25.26 -6.39
N ALA A 460 7.46 -26.25 -6.15
CA ALA A 460 8.28 -26.34 -4.95
C ALA A 460 9.30 -25.18 -4.85
N ALA A 461 9.93 -24.82 -5.98
CA ALA A 461 10.89 -23.71 -6.05
C ALA A 461 10.23 -22.34 -5.79
N ARG A 462 9.03 -22.09 -6.34
CA ARG A 462 8.25 -20.87 -6.05
C ARG A 462 7.97 -20.69 -4.56
N ARG A 463 7.67 -21.80 -3.87
CA ARG A 463 7.41 -21.82 -2.43
C ARG A 463 8.67 -21.53 -1.59
N ALA A 464 9.81 -22.07 -2.00
CA ALA A 464 11.08 -21.92 -1.28
C ALA A 464 11.73 -20.54 -1.47
N ALA A 465 11.41 -19.82 -2.54
CA ALA A 465 12.08 -18.58 -2.94
C ALA A 465 11.60 -17.32 -2.19
N LEU A 466 10.57 -17.41 -1.32
CA LEU A 466 10.04 -16.28 -0.55
C LEU A 466 10.44 -16.44 0.93
N PRO A 467 11.61 -15.93 1.34
CA PRO A 467 12.09 -16.00 2.72
C PRO A 467 11.25 -15.11 3.63
N GLY A 468 11.02 -15.53 4.87
CA GLY A 468 10.41 -14.70 5.93
C GLY A 468 8.89 -14.86 6.12
N VAL A 469 8.20 -15.67 5.31
CA VAL A 469 6.80 -16.05 5.56
C VAL A 469 6.71 -17.34 6.40
N PHE A 470 7.85 -18.04 6.57
CA PHE A 470 7.93 -19.37 7.17
C PHE A 470 8.79 -19.39 8.45
N ALA A 471 9.22 -18.23 8.97
CA ALA A 471 9.95 -18.09 10.23
C ALA A 471 9.05 -17.50 11.31
#